data_2ed8578ca500f1207b0b09c6ba3974cd
#
_entry.id   2ed8578ca500f1207b0b09c6ba3974cd
#
_cell.length_a   1.000
_cell.length_b   1.000
_cell.length_c   1.000
_cell.angle_alpha   90.00
_cell.angle_beta   90.00
_cell.angle_gamma   90.00
#
_symmetry.space_group_name_H-M   'P 1'
#
loop_
_entity.id
_entity.type
_entity.pdbx_description
1 polymer ?
#
loop_
_entity_poly.entity_id
_entity_poly.type
_entity_poly.pdbx_seq_one_letter_code
_entity_poly.pdbx_strand_id
1 'polypeptide(L)'
;MPALSPDSPAPNSPAPDSPAHQILRDVFGYGAFRAGQEEIVATLLAGTHALVVMPTGSGKSLCFQIPALVQGGLTVVVSPLVALMEDQVAALKLAGVAADTINSSRSYEVNAATWRRSAAGEVRLLYLAPERLMTERMVDALHRLPVTLIAIDEAHCISRWGPSFRPEYEALSRLGALFPETPIAALTATADAATRNDIADKLFDGKGRTFVTGFDRPNIRLAVEVRRDAKRQLLEFVGARSGQCGIVYCLTRKKTDETAAFLAANGIRALPYHAGMDKADRNRNQDLFMTEPGVVMVATIAFGMGIDKPDVRLV
;
A
#
# COMPACT_ATOMS: atom_id res chain seq x y z
N MET A 1 24.57 -35.74 1.03
CA MET A 1 24.03 -34.52 1.67
C MET A 1 22.57 -34.80 2.00
N PRO A 2 22.12 -34.73 3.28
CA PRO A 2 20.71 -34.96 3.60
C PRO A 2 19.90 -33.75 3.11
N ALA A 3 18.78 -34.04 2.43
CA ALA A 3 17.81 -33.06 1.99
C ALA A 3 17.18 -32.40 3.22
N LEU A 4 17.19 -31.09 3.28
CA LEU A 4 16.49 -30.30 4.30
C LEU A 4 14.98 -30.53 4.10
N SER A 5 14.30 -30.95 5.18
CA SER A 5 12.87 -31.07 5.22
C SER A 5 12.22 -29.71 4.95
N PRO A 6 11.09 -29.64 4.20
CA PRO A 6 10.44 -28.37 3.84
C PRO A 6 9.81 -27.59 5.02
N ASP A 7 9.83 -28.14 6.24
CA ASP A 7 9.20 -27.58 7.44
C ASP A 7 10.18 -26.98 8.47
N SER A 8 11.46 -26.81 8.12
CA SER A 8 12.39 -26.15 9.05
C SER A 8 12.20 -24.63 8.96
N PRO A 9 11.86 -23.91 10.04
CA PRO A 9 11.78 -22.46 10.04
C PRO A 9 13.13 -21.88 9.63
N ALA A 10 13.10 -20.78 8.86
CA ALA A 10 14.31 -20.05 8.51
C ALA A 10 15.03 -19.60 9.79
N PRO A 11 16.39 -19.55 9.81
CA PRO A 11 17.19 -19.35 11.04
C PRO A 11 16.95 -18.04 11.80
N ASN A 12 16.08 -17.14 11.31
CA ASN A 12 15.70 -15.88 11.94
C ASN A 12 14.18 -15.70 12.09
N SER A 13 13.36 -16.76 11.94
CA SER A 13 11.92 -16.63 12.17
C SER A 13 11.59 -16.49 13.65
N PRO A 14 10.70 -15.57 14.05
CA PRO A 14 10.22 -15.47 15.43
C PRO A 14 9.55 -16.80 15.86
N ALA A 15 9.73 -17.19 17.13
CA ALA A 15 9.04 -18.38 17.66
C ALA A 15 7.51 -18.23 17.56
N PRO A 16 6.73 -19.32 17.42
CA PRO A 16 5.27 -19.27 17.29
C PRO A 16 4.52 -18.48 18.38
N ASP A 17 5.11 -18.33 19.54
CA ASP A 17 4.61 -17.53 20.66
C ASP A 17 5.32 -16.18 20.84
N SER A 18 6.05 -15.72 19.82
CA SER A 18 6.71 -14.42 19.86
C SER A 18 5.72 -13.26 19.93
N PRO A 19 6.11 -12.06 20.43
CA PRO A 19 5.28 -10.87 20.44
C PRO A 19 4.72 -10.52 19.07
N ALA A 20 5.45 -10.81 17.98
CA ALA A 20 4.98 -10.61 16.62
C ALA A 20 3.78 -11.50 16.26
N HIS A 21 3.80 -12.77 16.67
CA HIS A 21 2.65 -13.68 16.48
C HIS A 21 1.46 -13.29 17.34
N GLN A 22 1.69 -12.83 18.58
CA GLN A 22 0.62 -12.35 19.44
C GLN A 22 -0.09 -11.14 18.80
N ILE A 23 0.66 -10.14 18.34
CA ILE A 23 0.11 -8.97 17.65
C ILE A 23 -0.63 -9.37 16.36
N LEU A 24 -0.09 -10.31 15.59
CA LEU A 24 -0.74 -10.82 14.38
C LEU A 24 -2.13 -11.40 14.69
N ARG A 25 -2.26 -12.16 15.79
CA ARG A 25 -3.54 -12.76 16.22
C ARG A 25 -4.46 -11.74 16.88
N ASP A 26 -3.95 -11.03 17.89
CA ASP A 26 -4.79 -10.28 18.81
C ASP A 26 -5.24 -8.93 18.23
N VAL A 27 -4.40 -8.32 17.39
CA VAL A 27 -4.69 -7.02 16.77
C VAL A 27 -5.24 -7.17 15.36
N PHE A 28 -4.63 -8.05 14.55
CA PHE A 28 -4.99 -8.18 13.13
C PHE A 28 -5.90 -9.37 12.82
N GLY A 29 -6.13 -10.28 13.78
CA GLY A 29 -7.04 -11.41 13.63
C GLY A 29 -6.54 -12.54 12.72
N TYR A 30 -5.23 -12.58 12.40
CA TYR A 30 -4.67 -13.63 11.55
C TYR A 30 -3.99 -14.72 12.37
N GLY A 31 -4.29 -15.97 12.07
CA GLY A 31 -3.74 -17.14 12.78
C GLY A 31 -2.27 -17.42 12.48
N ALA A 32 -1.78 -17.03 11.31
CA ALA A 32 -0.40 -17.27 10.89
C ALA A 32 0.07 -16.20 9.88
N PHE A 33 1.38 -15.99 9.82
CA PHE A 33 2.00 -15.22 8.77
C PHE A 33 1.85 -15.88 7.40
N ARG A 34 1.70 -15.08 6.35
CA ARG A 34 1.83 -15.57 4.98
C ARG A 34 3.30 -15.76 4.62
N ALA A 35 3.56 -16.55 3.58
CA ALA A 35 4.91 -16.83 3.11
C ALA A 35 5.76 -15.55 2.96
N GLY A 36 6.92 -15.54 3.58
CA GLY A 36 7.90 -14.45 3.57
C GLY A 36 7.63 -13.31 4.56
N GLN A 37 6.41 -13.13 5.09
CA GLN A 37 6.10 -12.04 6.03
C GLN A 37 6.90 -12.16 7.33
N GLU A 38 6.97 -13.36 7.90
CA GLU A 38 7.65 -13.63 9.17
C GLU A 38 9.14 -13.27 9.12
N GLU A 39 9.81 -13.66 8.05
CA GLU A 39 11.23 -13.37 7.84
C GLU A 39 11.49 -11.86 7.66
N ILE A 40 10.58 -11.15 6.96
CA ILE A 40 10.65 -9.70 6.80
C ILE A 40 10.48 -9.01 8.18
N VAL A 41 9.47 -9.41 8.95
CA VAL A 41 9.21 -8.89 10.30
C VAL A 41 10.44 -9.11 11.20
N ALA A 42 11.02 -10.31 11.20
CA ALA A 42 12.21 -10.63 11.97
C ALA A 42 13.41 -9.77 11.57
N THR A 43 13.60 -9.54 10.26
CA THR A 43 14.66 -8.69 9.71
C THR A 43 14.56 -7.25 10.22
N LEU A 44 13.37 -6.68 10.18
CA LEU A 44 13.13 -5.30 10.65
C LEU A 44 13.26 -5.20 12.19
N LEU A 45 12.79 -6.20 12.92
CA LEU A 45 12.96 -6.26 14.38
C LEU A 45 14.44 -6.39 14.80
N ALA A 46 15.26 -7.01 13.97
CA ALA A 46 16.71 -7.08 14.16
C ALA A 46 17.46 -5.77 13.76
N GLY A 47 16.74 -4.71 13.39
CA GLY A 47 17.34 -3.41 13.01
C GLY A 47 17.94 -3.39 11.60
N THR A 48 17.61 -4.37 10.75
CA THR A 48 18.14 -4.47 9.39
C THR A 48 17.15 -3.88 8.38
N HIS A 49 17.64 -3.09 7.42
CA HIS A 49 16.83 -2.56 6.32
C HIS A 49 16.25 -3.68 5.46
N ALA A 50 15.05 -3.49 4.94
CA ALA A 50 14.39 -4.47 4.08
C ALA A 50 13.75 -3.80 2.85
N LEU A 51 14.08 -4.33 1.65
CA LEU A 51 13.31 -4.09 0.43
C LEU A 51 12.33 -5.24 0.24
N VAL A 52 11.04 -4.92 0.24
CA VAL A 52 9.95 -5.89 0.19
C VAL A 52 9.17 -5.73 -1.12
N VAL A 53 9.31 -6.69 -2.02
CA VAL A 53 8.57 -6.74 -3.29
C VAL A 53 7.55 -7.86 -3.21
N MET A 54 6.30 -7.48 -2.95
CA MET A 54 5.19 -8.41 -2.75
C MET A 54 3.94 -7.91 -3.51
N PRO A 55 3.13 -8.78 -4.12
CA PRO A 55 1.93 -8.39 -4.84
C PRO A 55 0.94 -7.59 -3.98
N THR A 56 0.08 -6.80 -4.61
CA THR A 56 -1.07 -6.17 -3.94
C THR A 56 -1.95 -7.25 -3.30
N GLY A 57 -2.46 -7.00 -2.09
CA GLY A 57 -3.28 -7.97 -1.34
C GLY A 57 -2.50 -9.09 -0.65
N SER A 58 -1.16 -9.12 -0.74
CA SER A 58 -0.32 -10.10 -0.02
C SER A 58 -0.12 -9.80 1.46
N GLY A 59 -0.59 -8.65 1.94
CA GLY A 59 -0.40 -8.20 3.33
C GLY A 59 0.93 -7.49 3.57
N LYS A 60 1.47 -6.76 2.57
CA LYS A 60 2.71 -5.97 2.71
C LYS A 60 2.71 -5.06 3.93
N SER A 61 1.58 -4.41 4.22
CA SER A 61 1.48 -3.46 5.34
C SER A 61 1.76 -4.11 6.69
N LEU A 62 1.39 -5.36 6.90
CA LEU A 62 1.69 -6.11 8.12
C LEU A 62 3.19 -6.23 8.38
N CYS A 63 4.01 -6.26 7.32
CA CYS A 63 5.46 -6.39 7.45
C CYS A 63 6.13 -5.22 8.20
N PHE A 64 5.51 -4.03 8.20
CA PHE A 64 5.99 -2.90 9.00
C PHE A 64 5.08 -2.56 10.19
N GLN A 65 3.78 -2.86 10.09
CA GLN A 65 2.82 -2.60 11.18
C GLN A 65 3.10 -3.47 12.41
N ILE A 66 3.45 -4.73 12.21
CA ILE A 66 3.79 -5.63 13.32
C ILE A 66 5.08 -5.19 14.02
N PRO A 67 6.21 -4.94 13.35
CA PRO A 67 7.39 -4.37 13.98
C PRO A 67 7.12 -3.07 14.74
N ALA A 68 6.32 -2.17 14.18
CA ALA A 68 5.92 -0.92 14.82
C ALA A 68 5.27 -1.13 16.20
N LEU A 69 4.45 -2.17 16.33
CA LEU A 69 3.75 -2.49 17.57
C LEU A 69 4.62 -3.28 18.55
N VAL A 70 5.54 -4.13 18.05
CA VAL A 70 6.47 -4.89 18.88
C VAL A 70 7.53 -3.97 19.52
N GLN A 71 8.15 -3.10 18.70
CA GLN A 71 9.26 -2.26 19.17
C GLN A 71 8.79 -1.10 20.07
N GLY A 72 7.53 -0.67 19.94
CA GLY A 72 7.10 0.59 20.53
C GLY A 72 7.76 1.79 19.85
N GLY A 73 7.78 2.95 20.49
CA GLY A 73 8.28 4.17 19.87
C GLY A 73 7.38 4.68 18.73
N LEU A 74 7.95 5.39 17.78
CA LEU A 74 7.26 5.96 16.63
C LEU A 74 7.73 5.30 15.33
N THR A 75 6.82 4.76 14.58
CA THR A 75 7.06 4.37 13.17
C THR A 75 6.56 5.46 12.24
N VAL A 76 7.44 5.97 11.39
CA VAL A 76 7.09 6.93 10.33
C VAL A 76 6.78 6.16 9.07
N VAL A 77 5.58 6.37 8.52
CA VAL A 77 5.15 5.72 7.27
C VAL A 77 5.03 6.76 6.17
N VAL A 78 5.78 6.57 5.08
CA VAL A 78 5.73 7.43 3.90
C VAL A 78 4.83 6.82 2.86
N SER A 79 3.84 7.56 2.39
CA SER A 79 2.94 7.11 1.31
C SER A 79 2.69 8.25 0.31
N PRO A 80 2.54 7.94 -1.00
CA PRO A 80 2.40 8.97 -2.04
C PRO A 80 0.99 9.55 -2.16
N LEU A 81 0.00 8.97 -1.48
CA LEU A 81 -1.41 9.28 -1.68
C LEU A 81 -2.12 9.56 -0.36
N VAL A 82 -2.66 10.77 -0.23
CA VAL A 82 -3.41 11.19 0.97
C VAL A 82 -4.61 10.27 1.24
N ALA A 83 -5.38 9.90 0.22
CA ALA A 83 -6.53 9.01 0.37
C ALA A 83 -6.11 7.65 0.94
N LEU A 84 -5.03 7.05 0.41
CA LEU A 84 -4.51 5.78 0.90
C LEU A 84 -4.03 5.87 2.37
N MET A 85 -3.40 6.99 2.74
CA MET A 85 -3.00 7.21 4.14
C MET A 85 -4.21 7.26 5.08
N GLU A 86 -5.28 7.97 4.68
CA GLU A 86 -6.51 8.08 5.47
C GLU A 86 -7.17 6.71 5.64
N ASP A 87 -7.28 5.92 4.57
CA ASP A 87 -7.87 4.58 4.60
C ASP A 87 -7.06 3.62 5.48
N GLN A 88 -5.72 3.61 5.35
CA GLN A 88 -4.86 2.78 6.20
C GLN A 88 -4.93 3.19 7.67
N VAL A 89 -4.94 4.49 7.96
CA VAL A 89 -5.09 5.00 9.33
C VAL A 89 -6.46 4.65 9.90
N ALA A 90 -7.53 4.75 9.13
CA ALA A 90 -8.86 4.36 9.56
C ALA A 90 -8.94 2.87 9.91
N ALA A 91 -8.39 2.00 9.06
CA ALA A 91 -8.33 0.56 9.30
C ALA A 91 -7.51 0.22 10.57
N LEU A 92 -6.37 0.87 10.78
CA LEU A 92 -5.55 0.69 11.99
C LEU A 92 -6.28 1.14 13.25
N LYS A 93 -6.99 2.27 13.22
CA LYS A 93 -7.80 2.75 14.34
C LYS A 93 -8.92 1.79 14.69
N LEU A 94 -9.57 1.20 13.68
CA LEU A 94 -10.60 0.16 13.90
C LEU A 94 -10.02 -1.11 14.55
N ALA A 95 -8.77 -1.44 14.25
CA ALA A 95 -8.04 -2.52 14.90
C ALA A 95 -7.47 -2.14 16.30
N GLY A 96 -7.81 -0.95 16.82
CA GLY A 96 -7.32 -0.48 18.11
C GLY A 96 -5.89 0.05 18.12
N VAL A 97 -5.27 0.23 16.94
CA VAL A 97 -3.90 0.73 16.81
C VAL A 97 -3.87 2.25 16.81
N ALA A 98 -2.99 2.83 17.61
CA ALA A 98 -2.76 4.26 17.69
C ALA A 98 -2.00 4.77 16.44
N ALA A 99 -2.71 5.00 15.36
CA ALA A 99 -2.19 5.55 14.10
C ALA A 99 -2.81 6.90 13.78
N ASP A 100 -2.07 7.78 13.13
CA ASP A 100 -2.61 9.05 12.61
C ASP A 100 -1.81 9.53 11.38
N THR A 101 -2.29 10.59 10.72
CA THR A 101 -1.63 11.17 9.56
C THR A 101 -1.58 12.69 9.64
N ILE A 102 -0.51 13.27 9.11
CA ILE A 102 -0.37 14.71 8.88
C ILE A 102 -0.30 14.92 7.36
N ASN A 103 -1.31 15.57 6.81
CA ASN A 103 -1.41 15.76 5.37
C ASN A 103 -2.08 17.10 4.99
N SER A 104 -2.07 17.43 3.71
CA SER A 104 -2.58 18.71 3.19
C SER A 104 -4.11 18.79 3.11
N SER A 105 -4.83 17.68 3.27
CA SER A 105 -6.30 17.68 3.26
C SER A 105 -6.91 18.10 4.60
N ARG A 106 -6.10 18.07 5.67
CA ARG A 106 -6.49 18.41 7.04
C ARG A 106 -6.13 19.85 7.40
N SER A 107 -6.90 20.46 8.31
CA SER A 107 -6.61 21.79 8.80
C SER A 107 -5.28 21.83 9.60
N TYR A 108 -4.75 23.04 9.76
CA TYR A 108 -3.52 23.25 10.55
C TYR A 108 -3.69 22.77 11.99
N GLU A 109 -4.85 23.05 12.61
CA GLU A 109 -5.16 22.70 14.01
C GLU A 109 -5.18 21.18 14.21
N VAL A 110 -5.79 20.44 13.27
CA VAL A 110 -5.84 18.97 13.29
C VAL A 110 -4.44 18.39 13.13
N ASN A 111 -3.65 18.88 12.18
CA ASN A 111 -2.28 18.46 11.98
C ASN A 111 -1.39 18.78 13.20
N ALA A 112 -1.57 19.95 13.83
CA ALA A 112 -0.83 20.33 15.03
C ALA A 112 -1.24 19.48 16.24
N ALA A 113 -2.51 19.11 16.38
CA ALA A 113 -2.98 18.19 17.40
C ALA A 113 -2.38 16.77 17.21
N THR A 114 -2.40 16.25 15.98
CA THR A 114 -1.76 14.98 15.64
C THR A 114 -0.27 15.00 15.98
N TRP A 115 0.44 16.08 15.65
CA TRP A 115 1.85 16.21 16.01
C TRP A 115 2.09 16.18 17.52
N ARG A 116 1.29 16.93 18.31
CA ARG A 116 1.41 16.93 19.79
C ARG A 116 1.20 15.54 20.38
N ARG A 117 0.23 14.77 19.87
CA ARG A 117 -0.02 13.40 20.28
C ARG A 117 1.14 12.47 19.92
N SER A 118 1.72 12.66 18.72
CA SER A 118 2.91 11.90 18.30
C SER A 118 4.12 12.21 19.19
N ALA A 119 4.33 13.48 19.53
CA ALA A 119 5.38 13.91 20.43
C ALA A 119 5.18 13.43 21.89
N ALA A 120 3.94 13.23 22.32
CA ALA A 120 3.59 12.65 23.61
C ALA A 120 3.70 11.10 23.64
N GLY A 121 4.04 10.46 22.52
CA GLY A 121 4.14 8.99 22.42
C GLY A 121 2.79 8.27 22.34
N GLU A 122 1.70 9.02 22.09
CA GLU A 122 0.34 8.47 21.94
C GLU A 122 0.06 7.90 20.54
N VAL A 123 0.94 8.15 19.56
CA VAL A 123 0.84 7.64 18.20
C VAL A 123 1.97 6.65 17.95
N ARG A 124 1.65 5.47 17.45
CA ARG A 124 2.63 4.42 17.09
C ARG A 124 3.02 4.46 15.63
N LEU A 125 2.07 4.77 14.74
CA LEU A 125 2.31 4.92 13.30
C LEU A 125 1.85 6.31 12.85
N LEU A 126 2.79 7.11 12.37
CA LEU A 126 2.54 8.44 11.82
C LEU A 126 2.74 8.40 10.30
N TYR A 127 1.66 8.60 9.55
CA TYR A 127 1.67 8.64 8.09
C TYR A 127 1.94 10.06 7.60
N LEU A 128 2.92 10.18 6.69
CA LEU A 128 3.36 11.46 6.10
C LEU A 128 3.53 11.32 4.58
N ALA A 129 3.25 12.39 3.86
CA ALA A 129 3.68 12.51 2.48
C ALA A 129 5.21 12.82 2.41
N PRO A 130 5.92 12.39 1.35
CA PRO A 130 7.37 12.53 1.26
C PRO A 130 7.82 13.99 1.36
N GLU A 131 7.12 14.91 0.69
CA GLU A 131 7.40 16.35 0.75
C GLU A 131 7.24 16.94 2.15
N ARG A 132 6.35 16.37 2.96
CA ARG A 132 6.16 16.79 4.35
C ARG A 132 7.26 16.24 5.26
N LEU A 133 7.62 14.98 5.10
CA LEU A 133 8.68 14.34 5.87
C LEU A 133 10.02 15.05 5.67
N MET A 134 10.37 15.36 4.42
CA MET A 134 11.68 15.89 4.06
C MET A 134 11.86 17.40 4.29
N THR A 135 10.91 18.07 4.95
CA THR A 135 11.15 19.44 5.43
C THR A 135 12.12 19.42 6.61
N GLU A 136 13.09 20.36 6.64
CA GLU A 136 14.07 20.48 7.73
C GLU A 136 13.38 20.49 9.10
N ARG A 137 12.31 21.29 9.25
CA ARG A 137 11.53 21.38 10.48
C ARG A 137 10.97 20.00 10.92
N MET A 138 10.52 19.15 10.00
CA MET A 138 9.97 17.84 10.34
C MET A 138 11.10 16.89 10.71
N VAL A 139 12.18 16.87 9.96
CA VAL A 139 13.36 16.05 10.26
C VAL A 139 13.91 16.38 11.64
N ASP A 140 14.16 17.66 11.95
CA ASP A 140 14.63 18.11 13.26
C ASP A 140 13.66 17.75 14.40
N ALA A 141 12.38 17.80 14.14
CA ALA A 141 11.37 17.43 15.12
C ALA A 141 11.33 15.92 15.37
N LEU A 142 11.50 15.10 14.32
CA LEU A 142 11.57 13.64 14.42
C LEU A 142 12.84 13.14 15.13
N HIS A 143 13.97 13.83 14.99
CA HIS A 143 15.20 13.51 15.74
C HIS A 143 15.05 13.58 17.27
N ARG A 144 14.03 14.29 17.76
CA ARG A 144 13.73 14.40 19.19
C ARG A 144 12.80 13.29 19.69
N LEU A 145 12.32 12.42 18.80
CA LEU A 145 11.38 11.35 19.11
C LEU A 145 12.06 9.99 18.96
N PRO A 146 11.59 8.97 19.67
CA PRO A 146 12.10 7.61 19.52
C PRO A 146 11.57 6.99 18.22
N VAL A 147 12.09 7.41 17.05
CA VAL A 147 11.75 6.82 15.76
C VAL A 147 12.43 5.46 15.66
N THR A 148 11.63 4.39 15.67
CA THR A 148 12.13 3.01 15.69
C THR A 148 12.09 2.33 14.32
N LEU A 149 11.30 2.86 13.38
CA LEU A 149 11.18 2.32 12.03
C LEU A 149 10.73 3.42 11.07
N ILE A 150 11.26 3.42 9.85
CA ILE A 150 10.74 4.21 8.73
C ILE A 150 10.24 3.23 7.66
N ALA A 151 8.95 3.29 7.33
CA ALA A 151 8.36 2.49 6.26
C ALA A 151 8.07 3.38 5.04
N ILE A 152 8.51 2.98 3.86
CA ILE A 152 8.29 3.68 2.60
C ILE A 152 7.39 2.81 1.74
N ASP A 153 6.12 3.17 1.67
CA ASP A 153 5.16 2.51 0.79
C ASP A 153 5.32 3.02 -0.65
N GLU A 154 5.00 2.17 -1.62
CA GLU A 154 5.19 2.43 -3.06
C GLU A 154 6.64 2.88 -3.39
N ALA A 155 7.62 2.22 -2.76
CA ALA A 155 9.04 2.57 -2.87
C ALA A 155 9.57 2.61 -4.32
N HIS A 156 8.88 1.95 -5.28
CA HIS A 156 9.23 2.05 -6.69
C HIS A 156 9.17 3.49 -7.25
N CYS A 157 8.45 4.40 -6.57
CA CYS A 157 8.39 5.81 -6.94
C CYS A 157 9.74 6.55 -6.79
N ILE A 158 10.71 5.99 -6.06
CA ILE A 158 12.05 6.59 -5.90
C ILE A 158 12.94 6.37 -7.13
N SER A 159 12.62 5.34 -7.93
CA SER A 159 13.44 4.93 -9.06
C SER A 159 13.07 5.68 -10.34
N ARG A 160 14.06 6.32 -10.94
CA ARG A 160 13.91 6.95 -12.26
C ARG A 160 13.74 5.94 -13.40
N TRP A 161 14.08 4.69 -13.18
CA TRP A 161 13.89 3.59 -14.13
C TRP A 161 12.46 3.05 -14.14
N GLY A 162 11.67 3.39 -13.11
CA GLY A 162 10.28 2.94 -13.00
C GLY A 162 9.29 3.90 -13.68
N PRO A 163 8.16 3.39 -14.18
CA PRO A 163 7.14 4.20 -14.87
C PRO A 163 6.40 5.19 -13.94
N SER A 164 6.57 5.04 -12.63
CA SER A 164 5.87 5.83 -11.60
C SER A 164 6.80 6.73 -10.80
N PHE A 165 7.95 7.11 -11.36
CA PHE A 165 8.89 8.01 -10.70
C PHE A 165 8.22 9.29 -10.20
N ARG A 166 8.56 9.69 -8.96
CA ARG A 166 8.12 10.93 -8.33
C ARG A 166 9.30 11.69 -7.76
N PRO A 167 9.54 12.93 -8.18
CA PRO A 167 10.68 13.74 -7.69
C PRO A 167 10.70 13.88 -6.15
N GLU A 168 9.52 13.93 -5.51
CA GLU A 168 9.38 14.03 -4.05
C GLU A 168 9.93 12.81 -3.32
N TYR A 169 9.89 11.63 -3.97
CA TYR A 169 10.46 10.39 -3.44
C TYR A 169 12.00 10.36 -3.54
N GLU A 170 12.59 11.08 -4.48
CA GLU A 170 14.05 11.12 -4.61
C GLU A 170 14.73 11.70 -3.36
N ALA A 171 14.09 12.66 -2.70
CA ALA A 171 14.59 13.23 -1.46
C ALA A 171 14.70 12.20 -0.31
N LEU A 172 13.93 11.11 -0.35
CA LEU A 172 13.96 10.04 0.65
C LEU A 172 15.30 9.28 0.67
N SER A 173 16.11 9.37 -0.39
CA SER A 173 17.47 8.81 -0.42
C SER A 173 18.37 9.33 0.71
N ARG A 174 18.03 10.48 1.30
CA ARG A 174 18.77 11.07 2.43
C ARG A 174 18.41 10.43 3.78
N LEU A 175 17.36 9.59 3.85
CA LEU A 175 16.87 9.05 5.13
C LEU A 175 17.91 8.18 5.85
N GLY A 176 18.68 7.37 5.12
CA GLY A 176 19.72 6.55 5.71
C GLY A 176 20.81 7.38 6.42
N ALA A 177 21.19 8.54 5.85
CA ALA A 177 22.13 9.45 6.46
C ALA A 177 21.52 10.28 7.61
N LEU A 178 20.22 10.62 7.50
CA LEU A 178 19.52 11.39 8.53
C LEU A 178 19.16 10.53 9.74
N PHE A 179 18.84 9.25 9.55
CA PHE A 179 18.44 8.32 10.61
C PHE A 179 19.27 7.02 10.56
N PRO A 180 20.60 7.09 10.83
CA PRO A 180 21.52 5.97 10.59
C PRO A 180 21.24 4.72 11.43
N GLU A 181 20.63 4.88 12.60
CA GLU A 181 20.30 3.79 13.53
C GLU A 181 18.88 3.25 13.32
N THR A 182 18.09 3.86 12.43
CA THR A 182 16.70 3.49 12.24
C THR A 182 16.56 2.59 11.02
N PRO A 183 16.04 1.37 11.13
CA PRO A 183 15.80 0.50 9.99
C PRO A 183 14.76 1.13 9.04
N ILE A 184 14.97 0.91 7.74
CA ILE A 184 14.05 1.36 6.69
C ILE A 184 13.42 0.12 6.05
N ALA A 185 12.09 0.09 6.01
CA ALA A 185 11.31 -0.87 5.24
C ALA A 185 10.82 -0.21 3.95
N ALA A 186 11.37 -0.58 2.81
CA ALA A 186 10.90 -0.12 1.50
C ALA A 186 9.98 -1.17 0.89
N LEU A 187 8.72 -0.82 0.63
CA LEU A 187 7.70 -1.75 0.19
C LEU A 187 7.14 -1.36 -1.17
N THR A 188 6.96 -2.32 -2.05
CA THR A 188 6.34 -2.10 -3.35
C THR A 188 5.65 -3.36 -3.86
N ALA A 189 4.65 -3.18 -4.74
CA ALA A 189 4.02 -4.30 -5.43
C ALA A 189 4.81 -4.72 -6.67
N THR A 190 5.54 -3.82 -7.29
CA THR A 190 6.21 -4.02 -8.58
C THR A 190 7.58 -3.39 -8.60
N ALA A 191 8.60 -4.18 -8.85
CA ALA A 191 9.95 -3.70 -9.14
C ALA A 191 10.72 -4.77 -9.93
N ASP A 192 11.21 -4.41 -11.09
CA ASP A 192 12.16 -5.23 -11.83
C ASP A 192 13.55 -5.18 -11.17
N ALA A 193 14.50 -5.92 -11.71
CA ALA A 193 15.84 -6.01 -11.12
C ALA A 193 16.54 -4.63 -11.06
N ALA A 194 16.41 -3.82 -12.12
CA ALA A 194 17.02 -2.49 -12.17
C ALA A 194 16.42 -1.55 -11.12
N THR A 195 15.09 -1.55 -11.00
CA THR A 195 14.35 -0.76 -9.99
C THR A 195 14.72 -1.21 -8.57
N ARG A 196 14.83 -2.53 -8.32
CA ARG A 196 15.22 -3.04 -6.98
C ARG A 196 16.61 -2.58 -6.57
N ASN A 197 17.57 -2.66 -7.50
CA ASN A 197 18.95 -2.22 -7.24
C ASN A 197 18.98 -0.71 -6.95
N ASP A 198 18.31 0.10 -7.77
CA ASP A 198 18.23 1.55 -7.58
C ASP A 198 17.60 1.94 -6.23
N ILE A 199 16.54 1.23 -5.80
CA ILE A 199 15.94 1.43 -4.46
C ILE A 199 16.93 1.07 -3.36
N ALA A 200 17.57 -0.10 -3.44
CA ALA A 200 18.52 -0.57 -2.44
C ALA A 200 19.73 0.34 -2.31
N ASP A 201 20.28 0.80 -3.41
CA ASP A 201 21.41 1.72 -3.44
C ASP A 201 21.03 3.08 -2.83
N LYS A 202 19.87 3.63 -3.18
CA LYS A 202 19.44 4.95 -2.72
C LYS A 202 19.03 4.98 -1.24
N LEU A 203 18.39 3.93 -0.73
CA LEU A 203 17.82 3.92 0.63
C LEU A 203 18.72 3.24 1.65
N PHE A 204 19.53 2.27 1.23
CA PHE A 204 20.26 1.40 2.16
C PHE A 204 21.78 1.40 1.93
N ASP A 205 22.25 2.11 0.93
CA ASP A 205 23.67 2.05 0.52
C ASP A 205 24.11 0.57 0.28
N GLY A 206 23.20 -0.21 -0.32
CA GLY A 206 23.38 -1.64 -0.60
C GLY A 206 23.36 -2.58 0.61
N LYS A 207 23.10 -2.09 1.84
CA LYS A 207 23.23 -2.90 3.09
C LYS A 207 21.94 -3.59 3.54
N GLY A 208 20.81 -3.37 2.87
CA GLY A 208 19.53 -3.97 3.20
C GLY A 208 19.35 -5.39 2.67
N ARG A 209 18.37 -6.12 3.21
CA ARG A 209 17.93 -7.41 2.66
C ARG A 209 16.79 -7.19 1.66
N THR A 210 16.83 -7.92 0.54
CA THR A 210 15.76 -7.87 -0.47
C THR A 210 14.93 -9.14 -0.44
N PHE A 211 13.62 -8.96 -0.30
CA PHE A 211 12.62 -10.01 -0.31
C PHE A 211 11.73 -9.86 -1.55
N VAL A 212 11.72 -10.87 -2.39
CA VAL A 212 10.87 -10.90 -3.58
C VAL A 212 9.99 -12.13 -3.50
N THR A 213 8.71 -11.94 -3.23
CA THR A 213 7.73 -13.03 -3.33
C THR A 213 7.21 -13.12 -4.76
N GLY A 214 6.83 -14.32 -5.19
CA GLY A 214 6.33 -14.53 -6.53
C GLY A 214 5.14 -13.63 -6.88
N PHE A 215 5.07 -13.20 -8.14
CA PHE A 215 3.96 -12.39 -8.67
C PHE A 215 2.77 -13.27 -9.10
N ASP A 216 2.91 -14.57 -9.03
CA ASP A 216 1.85 -15.49 -9.41
C ASP A 216 0.66 -15.38 -8.44
N ARG A 217 -0.50 -15.21 -9.02
CA ARG A 217 -1.78 -15.13 -8.30
C ARG A 217 -2.73 -16.18 -8.88
N PRO A 218 -2.63 -17.43 -8.44
CA PRO A 218 -3.38 -18.54 -9.02
C PRO A 218 -4.91 -18.36 -8.94
N ASN A 219 -5.38 -17.47 -8.08
CA ASN A 219 -6.78 -17.10 -7.97
C ASN A 219 -7.21 -16.03 -9.02
N ILE A 220 -6.30 -15.49 -9.82
CA ILE A 220 -6.60 -14.50 -10.87
C ILE A 220 -6.34 -15.12 -12.23
N ARG A 221 -7.40 -15.24 -13.03
CA ARG A 221 -7.29 -15.65 -14.43
C ARG A 221 -7.05 -14.43 -15.31
N LEU A 222 -5.88 -14.38 -15.95
CA LEU A 222 -5.58 -13.40 -16.99
C LEU A 222 -5.99 -13.95 -18.36
N ALA A 223 -6.69 -13.13 -19.17
CA ALA A 223 -7.06 -13.47 -20.51
C ALA A 223 -6.82 -12.26 -21.44
N VAL A 224 -6.38 -12.54 -22.67
CA VAL A 224 -6.21 -11.55 -23.73
C VAL A 224 -7.00 -11.99 -24.94
N GLU A 225 -7.84 -11.11 -25.46
CA GLU A 225 -8.66 -11.38 -26.64
C GLU A 225 -8.37 -10.39 -27.77
N VAL A 226 -8.43 -10.88 -29.00
CA VAL A 226 -8.31 -10.02 -30.19
C VAL A 226 -9.51 -9.08 -30.25
N ARG A 227 -9.24 -7.80 -30.34
CA ARG A 227 -10.27 -6.77 -30.44
C ARG A 227 -10.96 -6.81 -31.80
N ARG A 228 -12.25 -7.15 -31.84
CA ARG A 228 -13.12 -7.13 -33.00
C ARG A 228 -14.20 -6.07 -32.84
N ASP A 229 -15.13 -6.29 -31.94
CA ASP A 229 -16.15 -5.32 -31.50
C ASP A 229 -16.03 -5.13 -30.00
N ALA A 230 -15.28 -4.11 -29.59
CA ALA A 230 -14.96 -3.89 -28.17
C ALA A 230 -16.20 -3.63 -27.30
N LYS A 231 -17.24 -2.99 -27.82
CA LYS A 231 -18.46 -2.74 -27.06
C LYS A 231 -19.23 -4.03 -26.82
N ARG A 232 -19.39 -4.85 -27.86
CA ARG A 232 -20.08 -6.13 -27.77
C ARG A 232 -19.29 -7.10 -26.86
N GLN A 233 -17.97 -7.23 -27.07
CA GLN A 233 -17.11 -8.09 -26.25
C GLN A 233 -17.17 -7.69 -24.76
N LEU A 234 -17.13 -6.38 -24.46
CA LEU A 234 -17.24 -5.87 -23.09
C LEU A 234 -18.62 -6.18 -22.49
N LEU A 235 -19.69 -5.96 -23.24
CA LEU A 235 -21.05 -6.23 -22.77
C LEU A 235 -21.27 -7.72 -22.49
N GLU A 236 -20.79 -8.60 -23.37
CA GLU A 236 -20.85 -10.05 -23.21
C GLU A 236 -20.02 -10.50 -21.96
N PHE A 237 -18.82 -9.93 -21.80
CA PHE A 237 -17.94 -10.26 -20.68
C PHE A 237 -18.53 -9.85 -19.32
N VAL A 238 -19.01 -8.61 -19.20
CA VAL A 238 -19.60 -8.10 -17.96
C VAL A 238 -20.99 -8.71 -17.73
N GLY A 239 -21.81 -8.84 -18.77
CA GLY A 239 -23.13 -9.43 -18.69
C GLY A 239 -23.14 -10.88 -18.23
N ALA A 240 -22.15 -11.68 -18.66
CA ALA A 240 -21.97 -13.05 -18.18
C ALA A 240 -21.63 -13.13 -16.68
N ARG A 241 -21.31 -12.01 -16.03
CA ARG A 241 -20.94 -11.86 -14.61
C ARG A 241 -21.88 -10.91 -13.88
N SER A 242 -23.14 -10.88 -14.29
CA SER A 242 -24.16 -10.02 -13.69
C SER A 242 -24.19 -10.14 -12.16
N GLY A 243 -24.33 -9.01 -11.48
CA GLY A 243 -24.34 -8.94 -10.02
C GLY A 243 -22.95 -9.01 -9.33
N GLN A 244 -21.88 -9.17 -10.11
CA GLN A 244 -20.51 -9.10 -9.57
C GLN A 244 -19.95 -7.70 -9.66
N CYS A 245 -19.16 -7.31 -8.66
CA CYS A 245 -18.38 -6.07 -8.69
C CYS A 245 -17.20 -6.19 -9.65
N GLY A 246 -16.97 -5.12 -10.41
CA GLY A 246 -15.89 -5.09 -11.39
C GLY A 246 -15.32 -3.71 -11.68
N ILE A 247 -14.18 -3.68 -12.35
CA ILE A 247 -13.54 -2.44 -12.81
C ILE A 247 -13.27 -2.57 -14.30
N VAL A 248 -13.63 -1.53 -15.08
CA VAL A 248 -13.32 -1.41 -16.50
C VAL A 248 -12.39 -0.22 -16.71
N TYR A 249 -11.15 -0.48 -17.08
CA TYR A 249 -10.19 0.60 -17.32
C TYR A 249 -10.29 1.14 -18.75
N CYS A 250 -10.36 2.48 -18.85
CA CYS A 250 -10.35 3.22 -20.08
C CYS A 250 -9.17 4.17 -20.17
N LEU A 251 -8.60 4.37 -21.35
CA LEU A 251 -7.43 5.23 -21.57
C LEU A 251 -7.72 6.74 -21.40
N THR A 252 -8.97 7.17 -21.67
CA THR A 252 -9.33 8.59 -21.64
C THR A 252 -10.60 8.84 -20.85
N ARG A 253 -10.74 10.05 -20.28
CA ARG A 253 -11.95 10.51 -19.56
C ARG A 253 -13.20 10.34 -20.39
N LYS A 254 -13.19 10.85 -21.65
CA LYS A 254 -14.31 10.73 -22.58
C LYS A 254 -14.72 9.28 -22.79
N LYS A 255 -13.75 8.37 -22.95
CA LYS A 255 -14.05 6.95 -23.15
C LYS A 255 -14.62 6.31 -21.89
N THR A 256 -14.21 6.78 -20.70
CA THR A 256 -14.78 6.36 -19.41
C THR A 256 -16.27 6.68 -19.35
N ASP A 257 -16.65 7.93 -19.64
CA ASP A 257 -18.05 8.37 -19.63
C ASP A 257 -18.91 7.62 -20.67
N GLU A 258 -18.42 7.53 -21.91
CA GLU A 258 -19.10 6.80 -22.99
C GLU A 258 -19.31 5.32 -22.67
N THR A 259 -18.32 4.69 -22.04
CA THR A 259 -18.39 3.26 -21.69
C THR A 259 -19.32 3.02 -20.50
N ALA A 260 -19.28 3.88 -19.48
CA ALA A 260 -20.21 3.81 -18.35
C ALA A 260 -21.65 3.99 -18.81
N ALA A 261 -21.93 5.01 -19.63
CA ALA A 261 -23.25 5.26 -20.20
C ALA A 261 -23.73 4.08 -21.08
N PHE A 262 -22.85 3.51 -21.89
CA PHE A 262 -23.16 2.34 -22.72
C PHE A 262 -23.55 1.11 -21.87
N LEU A 263 -22.79 0.79 -20.83
CA LEU A 263 -23.09 -0.32 -19.94
C LEU A 263 -24.39 -0.09 -19.17
N ALA A 264 -24.61 1.14 -18.68
CA ALA A 264 -25.83 1.52 -17.98
C ALA A 264 -27.08 1.39 -18.87
N ALA A 265 -26.99 1.81 -20.13
CA ALA A 265 -28.08 1.68 -21.12
C ALA A 265 -28.41 0.21 -21.43
N ASN A 266 -27.51 -0.73 -21.16
CA ASN A 266 -27.70 -2.17 -21.29
C ASN A 266 -27.99 -2.88 -19.96
N GLY A 267 -28.46 -2.14 -18.93
CA GLY A 267 -28.91 -2.71 -17.66
C GLY A 267 -27.80 -3.09 -16.67
N ILE A 268 -26.55 -2.72 -16.93
CA ILE A 268 -25.43 -2.94 -16.01
C ILE A 268 -25.28 -1.71 -15.13
N ARG A 269 -25.19 -1.90 -13.83
CA ARG A 269 -24.97 -0.80 -12.87
C ARG A 269 -23.54 -0.29 -12.97
N ALA A 270 -23.26 0.55 -13.96
CA ALA A 270 -21.94 1.10 -14.25
C ALA A 270 -21.82 2.56 -13.85
N LEU A 271 -20.72 2.92 -13.16
CA LEU A 271 -20.44 4.27 -12.70
C LEU A 271 -19.10 4.77 -13.26
N PRO A 272 -19.02 6.01 -13.77
CA PRO A 272 -17.75 6.59 -14.23
C PRO A 272 -16.89 7.07 -13.09
N TYR A 273 -15.55 7.01 -13.25
CA TYR A 273 -14.59 7.59 -12.30
C TYR A 273 -13.34 8.09 -13.04
N HIS A 274 -13.11 9.41 -13.01
CA HIS A 274 -11.89 10.03 -13.55
C HIS A 274 -11.66 11.42 -12.93
N ALA A 275 -10.45 11.94 -13.04
CA ALA A 275 -10.03 13.21 -12.45
C ALA A 275 -10.76 14.46 -13.00
N GLY A 276 -11.48 14.34 -14.14
CA GLY A 276 -12.27 15.44 -14.71
C GLY A 276 -13.68 15.56 -14.13
N MET A 277 -14.11 14.66 -13.24
CA MET A 277 -15.41 14.73 -12.57
C MET A 277 -15.37 15.71 -11.40
N ASP A 278 -16.54 16.28 -11.06
CA ASP A 278 -16.70 17.01 -9.82
C ASP A 278 -16.34 16.14 -8.61
N LYS A 279 -15.71 16.77 -7.60
CA LYS A 279 -15.25 16.04 -6.41
C LYS A 279 -16.40 15.32 -5.68
N ALA A 280 -17.57 15.94 -5.61
CA ALA A 280 -18.76 15.36 -4.97
C ALA A 280 -19.23 14.09 -5.71
N ASP A 281 -19.36 14.16 -7.04
CA ASP A 281 -19.79 13.01 -7.86
C ASP A 281 -18.76 11.88 -7.83
N ARG A 282 -17.48 12.22 -7.86
CA ARG A 282 -16.39 11.25 -7.79
C ARG A 282 -16.39 10.50 -6.45
N ASN A 283 -16.53 11.22 -5.35
CA ASN A 283 -16.61 10.61 -4.02
C ASN A 283 -17.87 9.74 -3.89
N ARG A 284 -19.03 10.22 -4.32
CA ARG A 284 -20.27 9.45 -4.31
C ARG A 284 -20.14 8.13 -5.10
N ASN A 285 -19.57 8.19 -6.30
CA ASN A 285 -19.39 6.99 -7.11
C ASN A 285 -18.41 6.00 -6.47
N GLN A 286 -17.36 6.50 -5.84
CA GLN A 286 -16.43 5.67 -5.07
C GLN A 286 -17.12 5.03 -3.87
N ASP A 287 -17.89 5.78 -3.08
CA ASP A 287 -18.62 5.28 -1.92
C ASP A 287 -19.62 4.20 -2.33
N LEU A 288 -20.38 4.42 -3.41
CA LEU A 288 -21.30 3.42 -3.96
C LEU A 288 -20.57 2.15 -4.39
N PHE A 289 -19.43 2.28 -5.06
CA PHE A 289 -18.61 1.13 -5.43
C PHE A 289 -18.12 0.37 -4.20
N MET A 290 -17.65 1.07 -3.16
CA MET A 290 -17.11 0.44 -1.95
C MET A 290 -18.17 -0.27 -1.12
N THR A 291 -19.39 0.28 -1.05
CA THR A 291 -20.43 -0.19 -0.11
C THR A 291 -21.44 -1.13 -0.76
N GLU A 292 -21.69 -1.04 -2.07
CA GLU A 292 -22.76 -1.78 -2.71
C GLU A 292 -22.25 -2.92 -3.59
N PRO A 293 -22.98 -4.05 -3.63
CA PRO A 293 -22.66 -5.19 -4.51
C PRO A 293 -23.06 -4.89 -5.96
N GLY A 294 -22.43 -5.60 -6.90
CA GLY A 294 -22.82 -5.61 -8.31
C GLY A 294 -22.55 -4.31 -9.06
N VAL A 295 -21.76 -3.42 -8.51
CA VAL A 295 -21.36 -2.17 -9.19
C VAL A 295 -20.13 -2.41 -10.05
N VAL A 296 -20.17 -1.94 -11.30
CA VAL A 296 -19.04 -1.92 -12.23
C VAL A 296 -18.50 -0.49 -12.32
N MET A 297 -17.29 -0.27 -11.81
CA MET A 297 -16.61 1.01 -11.95
C MET A 297 -15.93 1.10 -13.31
N VAL A 298 -16.28 2.11 -14.11
CA VAL A 298 -15.57 2.41 -15.36
C VAL A 298 -14.63 3.57 -15.09
N ALA A 299 -13.32 3.37 -15.23
CA ALA A 299 -12.36 4.32 -14.70
C ALA A 299 -11.14 4.51 -15.61
N THR A 300 -10.44 5.63 -15.42
CA THR A 300 -9.05 5.76 -15.85
C THR A 300 -8.11 5.13 -14.81
N ILE A 301 -6.83 4.97 -15.13
CA ILE A 301 -5.82 4.39 -14.23
C ILE A 301 -5.68 5.14 -12.88
N ALA A 302 -6.29 6.32 -12.76
CA ALA A 302 -6.34 7.06 -11.50
C ALA A 302 -7.21 6.37 -10.42
N PHE A 303 -8.08 5.44 -10.80
CA PHE A 303 -8.86 4.61 -9.90
C PHE A 303 -8.13 3.28 -9.67
N GLY A 304 -8.03 2.84 -8.46
CA GLY A 304 -7.43 1.54 -8.13
C GLY A 304 -6.27 1.64 -7.15
N MET A 305 -5.49 2.71 -7.17
CA MET A 305 -4.50 2.94 -6.12
C MET A 305 -5.24 3.22 -4.80
N GLY A 306 -5.07 2.31 -3.82
CA GLY A 306 -5.74 2.41 -2.52
C GLY A 306 -7.16 1.86 -2.45
N ILE A 307 -7.70 1.25 -3.51
CA ILE A 307 -8.98 0.56 -3.45
C ILE A 307 -8.78 -0.85 -2.88
N ASP A 308 -9.29 -1.07 -1.69
CA ASP A 308 -9.31 -2.38 -1.01
C ASP A 308 -10.75 -2.89 -0.86
N LYS A 309 -11.31 -3.37 -1.97
CA LYS A 309 -12.65 -3.97 -2.02
C LYS A 309 -12.51 -5.48 -2.28
N PRO A 310 -12.91 -6.34 -1.32
CA PRO A 310 -12.61 -7.78 -1.36
C PRO A 310 -13.47 -8.56 -2.37
N ASP A 311 -14.55 -7.99 -2.87
CA ASP A 311 -15.52 -8.63 -3.77
C ASP A 311 -15.40 -8.21 -5.24
N VAL A 312 -14.32 -7.55 -5.65
CA VAL A 312 -14.03 -7.32 -7.07
C VAL A 312 -13.72 -8.65 -7.75
N ARG A 313 -14.49 -9.01 -8.78
CA ARG A 313 -14.40 -10.30 -9.46
C ARG A 313 -13.93 -10.21 -10.92
N LEU A 314 -13.92 -9.00 -11.48
CA LEU A 314 -13.47 -8.76 -12.87
C LEU A 314 -12.76 -7.40 -12.98
N VAL A 315 -11.77 -7.37 -13.85
CA VAL A 315 -11.07 -6.16 -14.26
C VAL A 315 -10.87 -6.21 -15.77
#